data_efe823eb046ec969e9c4e8ba33bf28d7
#
_entry.id   efe823eb046ec969e9c4e8ba33bf28d7
#
_cell.length_a   1.000
_cell.length_b   1.000
_cell.length_c   1.000
_cell.angle_alpha   90.00
_cell.angle_beta   90.00
_cell.angle_gamma   90.00
#
_symmetry.space_group_name_H-M   'P 1'
#
loop_
_entity.id
_entity.type
_entity.pdbx_description
1 polymer ?
#
loop_
_entity_poly.entity_id
_entity_poly.type
_entity_poly.pdbx_seq_one_letter_code
_entity_poly.pdbx_strand_id
1 'polypeptide(L)'
;MPDPTAPAPAALSDAEATVRATVARDGVHVVHFWAPWCDNSTAELAGGWYEVVARHPDASFTFVTVWNDGETGESTLARYAIPERVQRLVVPGVQPPKGERRTTFLGLPLTWIPATWVFNRNGQLATAFNYGEATPAQLDDAIAGAASAWPH
;
A
#
# COMPACT_ATOMS: atom_id res chain seq x y z
N MET A 1 -1.83 -30.82 18.36
CA MET A 1 -0.72 -30.13 19.07
C MET A 1 0.22 -29.55 18.03
N PRO A 2 0.55 -28.28 18.12
CA PRO A 2 1.57 -27.74 17.22
C PRO A 2 2.90 -28.44 17.47
N ASP A 3 3.64 -28.67 16.39
CA ASP A 3 4.97 -29.23 16.46
C ASP A 3 5.89 -28.25 17.22
N PRO A 4 6.49 -28.64 18.35
CA PRO A 4 7.35 -27.75 19.12
C PRO A 4 8.65 -27.33 18.39
N THR A 5 8.98 -28.02 17.30
CA THR A 5 10.12 -27.68 16.46
C THR A 5 9.75 -26.75 15.30
N ALA A 6 8.46 -26.54 15.04
CA ALA A 6 8.02 -25.61 14.02
C ALA A 6 8.34 -24.16 14.46
N PRO A 7 8.88 -23.31 13.55
CA PRO A 7 9.08 -21.91 13.90
C PRO A 7 7.73 -21.26 14.21
N ALA A 8 7.68 -20.43 15.23
CA ALA A 8 6.50 -19.64 15.52
C ALA A 8 6.15 -18.76 14.29
N PRO A 9 4.86 -18.56 13.96
CA PRO A 9 4.51 -17.61 12.92
C PRO A 9 5.14 -16.26 13.23
N ALA A 10 5.73 -15.63 12.24
CA ALA A 10 6.30 -14.31 12.41
C ALA A 10 5.19 -13.36 12.89
N ALA A 11 5.46 -12.60 13.93
CA ALA A 11 4.55 -11.57 14.36
C ALA A 11 4.38 -10.53 13.25
N LEU A 12 3.16 -10.00 13.08
CA LEU A 12 2.92 -8.92 12.15
C LEU A 12 3.72 -7.70 12.58
N SER A 13 4.30 -6.97 11.62
CA SER A 13 4.85 -5.65 11.89
C SER A 13 3.72 -4.68 12.29
N ASP A 14 4.08 -3.57 12.92
CA ASP A 14 3.09 -2.56 13.29
C ASP A 14 2.31 -2.06 12.06
N ALA A 15 3.00 -1.87 10.93
CA ALA A 15 2.36 -1.47 9.68
C ALA A 15 1.36 -2.53 9.20
N GLU A 16 1.74 -3.81 9.23
CA GLU A 16 0.84 -4.90 8.85
C GLU A 16 -0.38 -4.98 9.76
N ALA A 17 -0.19 -4.87 11.06
CA ALA A 17 -1.31 -4.88 12.01
C ALA A 17 -2.26 -3.71 11.77
N THR A 18 -1.73 -2.53 11.49
CA THR A 18 -2.53 -1.33 11.21
C THR A 18 -3.30 -1.47 9.91
N VAL A 19 -2.67 -1.94 8.84
CA VAL A 19 -3.36 -2.16 7.55
C VAL A 19 -4.45 -3.21 7.71
N ARG A 20 -4.17 -4.30 8.41
CA ARG A 20 -5.17 -5.35 8.66
C ARG A 20 -6.40 -4.79 9.38
N ALA A 21 -6.21 -3.95 10.38
CA ALA A 21 -7.30 -3.28 11.09
C ALA A 21 -8.03 -2.28 10.18
N THR A 22 -7.30 -1.56 9.35
CA THR A 22 -7.86 -0.57 8.42
C THR A 22 -8.79 -1.24 7.41
N VAL A 23 -8.32 -2.30 6.73
CA VAL A 23 -9.12 -2.96 5.68
C VAL A 23 -10.30 -3.76 6.24
N ALA A 24 -10.31 -4.04 7.53
CA ALA A 24 -11.44 -4.67 8.20
C ALA A 24 -12.61 -3.69 8.44
N ARG A 25 -12.39 -2.38 8.32
CA ARG A 25 -13.44 -1.37 8.45
C ARG A 25 -14.27 -1.30 7.18
N ASP A 26 -15.46 -0.73 7.29
CA ASP A 26 -16.33 -0.50 6.12
C ASP A 26 -15.64 0.40 5.10
N GLY A 27 -15.96 0.20 3.84
CA GLY A 27 -15.49 1.02 2.74
C GLY A 27 -14.36 0.37 1.95
N VAL A 28 -13.94 1.07 0.92
CA VAL A 28 -12.80 0.67 0.07
C VAL A 28 -11.51 1.21 0.66
N HIS A 29 -10.47 0.39 0.65
CA HIS A 29 -9.17 0.77 1.20
C HIS A 29 -8.09 0.55 0.14
N VAL A 30 -7.28 1.58 -0.09
CA VAL A 30 -6.16 1.55 -1.03
C VAL A 30 -4.87 1.62 -0.24
N VAL A 31 -3.99 0.65 -0.47
CA VAL A 31 -2.67 0.59 0.18
C VAL A 31 -1.61 0.73 -0.89
N HIS A 32 -0.75 1.73 -0.74
CA HIS A 32 0.30 2.05 -1.69
C HIS A 32 1.67 1.89 -1.05
N PHE A 33 2.50 1.03 -1.64
CA PHE A 33 3.86 0.75 -1.19
C PHE A 33 4.84 1.55 -2.03
N TRP A 34 5.77 2.25 -1.36
CA TRP A 34 6.68 3.16 -2.06
C TRP A 34 7.93 3.44 -1.23
N ALA A 35 8.89 4.17 -1.82
CA ALA A 35 10.02 4.72 -1.09
C ALA A 35 10.47 6.03 -1.75
N PRO A 36 10.86 7.05 -0.96
CA PRO A 36 11.27 8.35 -1.51
C PRO A 36 12.55 8.30 -2.34
N TRP A 37 13.42 7.31 -2.11
CA TRP A 37 14.63 7.12 -2.90
C TRP A 37 14.37 6.43 -4.24
N CYS A 38 13.19 5.88 -4.47
CA CYS A 38 12.85 5.15 -5.68
C CYS A 38 12.30 6.11 -6.75
N ASP A 39 12.98 6.22 -7.88
CA ASP A 39 12.59 7.14 -8.95
C ASP A 39 11.20 6.80 -9.50
N ASN A 40 10.87 5.52 -9.61
CA ASN A 40 9.55 5.10 -10.07
C ASN A 40 8.46 5.49 -9.05
N SER A 41 8.77 5.41 -7.75
CA SER A 41 7.83 5.85 -6.71
C SER A 41 7.55 7.34 -6.81
N THR A 42 8.58 8.17 -6.94
CA THR A 42 8.40 9.62 -7.04
C THR A 42 7.74 10.02 -8.37
N ALA A 43 8.05 9.33 -9.46
CA ALA A 43 7.38 9.54 -10.74
C ALA A 43 5.88 9.26 -10.64
N GLU A 44 5.49 8.21 -9.94
CA GLU A 44 4.08 7.87 -9.76
C GLU A 44 3.37 8.88 -8.87
N LEU A 45 4.02 9.38 -7.82
CA LEU A 45 3.46 10.47 -7.00
C LEU A 45 3.21 11.72 -7.83
N ALA A 46 4.14 12.08 -8.71
CA ALA A 46 4.00 13.22 -9.60
C ALA A 46 2.93 12.99 -10.67
N GLY A 47 2.60 11.74 -10.96
CA GLY A 47 1.71 11.34 -12.04
C GLY A 47 0.22 11.39 -11.73
N GLY A 48 -0.20 11.79 -10.52
CA GLY A 48 -1.63 11.99 -10.28
C GLY A 48 -2.19 11.45 -8.97
N TRP A 49 -1.38 11.05 -7.99
CA TRP A 49 -1.88 10.56 -6.71
C TRP A 49 -2.72 11.58 -5.95
N TYR A 50 -2.34 12.86 -6.00
CA TYR A 50 -3.12 13.92 -5.36
C TYR A 50 -4.58 13.93 -5.88
N GLU A 51 -4.74 13.87 -7.20
CA GLU A 51 -6.05 13.89 -7.85
C GLU A 51 -6.84 12.61 -7.57
N VAL A 52 -6.19 11.44 -7.57
CA VAL A 52 -6.84 10.17 -7.24
C VAL A 52 -7.42 10.22 -5.83
N VAL A 53 -6.64 10.66 -4.86
CA VAL A 53 -7.11 10.78 -3.47
C VAL A 53 -8.28 11.76 -3.38
N ALA A 54 -8.18 12.90 -4.09
CA ALA A 54 -9.22 13.92 -4.07
C ALA A 54 -10.55 13.43 -4.70
N ARG A 55 -10.48 12.57 -5.72
CA ARG A 55 -11.67 12.05 -6.39
C ARG A 55 -12.41 10.96 -5.61
N HIS A 56 -11.79 10.38 -4.58
CA HIS A 56 -12.36 9.28 -3.81
C HIS A 56 -12.42 9.61 -2.31
N PRO A 57 -13.26 10.58 -1.91
CA PRO A 57 -13.31 11.02 -0.51
C PRO A 57 -13.81 9.95 0.44
N ASP A 58 -14.54 8.93 -0.05
CA ASP A 58 -15.08 7.85 0.76
C ASP A 58 -14.14 6.65 0.87
N ALA A 59 -13.09 6.60 0.06
CA ALA A 59 -12.06 5.56 0.16
C ALA A 59 -10.98 5.99 1.14
N SER A 60 -10.43 5.03 1.87
CA SER A 60 -9.24 5.29 2.68
C SER A 60 -7.98 5.01 1.88
N PHE A 61 -6.96 5.81 2.12
CA PHE A 61 -5.67 5.66 1.47
C PHE A 61 -4.59 5.53 2.54
N THR A 62 -3.75 4.51 2.39
CA THR A 62 -2.62 4.25 3.27
C THR A 62 -1.37 4.12 2.42
N PHE A 63 -0.38 4.95 2.69
CA PHE A 63 0.93 4.88 2.05
C PHE A 63 1.89 4.21 3.01
N VAL A 64 2.46 3.10 2.58
CA VAL A 64 3.41 2.31 3.37
C VAL A 64 4.79 2.47 2.75
N THR A 65 5.68 3.09 3.50
CA THR A 65 7.07 3.25 3.07
C THR A 65 7.84 1.99 3.43
N VAL A 66 8.53 1.43 2.45
CA VAL A 66 9.33 0.21 2.64
C VAL A 66 10.79 0.49 2.28
N TRP A 67 11.71 -0.23 2.96
CA TRP A 67 13.15 -0.12 2.71
C TRP A 67 13.71 1.30 2.82
N ASN A 68 13.20 2.08 3.77
CA ASN A 68 13.56 3.49 3.94
C ASN A 68 14.00 3.83 5.37
N ASP A 69 14.72 2.92 6.02
CA ASP A 69 15.27 3.11 7.38
C ASP A 69 14.20 3.46 8.43
N GLY A 70 12.96 3.02 8.25
CA GLY A 70 11.87 3.31 9.17
C GLY A 70 11.32 4.72 9.10
N GLU A 71 11.63 5.47 8.04
CA GLU A 71 11.12 6.83 7.85
C GLU A 71 9.94 6.87 6.90
N THR A 72 8.98 7.75 7.18
CA THR A 72 7.74 7.87 6.39
C THR A 72 7.88 8.62 5.08
N GLY A 73 8.96 9.38 4.91
CA GLY A 73 9.15 10.18 3.68
C GLY A 73 8.26 11.42 3.63
N GLU A 74 7.97 12.05 4.77
CA GLU A 74 7.04 13.18 4.86
C GLU A 74 7.40 14.35 3.96
N SER A 75 8.69 14.68 3.80
CA SER A 75 9.11 15.77 2.93
C SER A 75 8.77 15.50 1.46
N THR A 76 8.88 14.25 1.03
CA THR A 76 8.51 13.86 -0.33
C THR A 76 7.00 13.90 -0.52
N LEU A 77 6.24 13.40 0.45
CA LEU A 77 4.77 13.47 0.41
C LEU A 77 4.29 14.91 0.33
N ALA A 78 4.88 15.80 1.11
CA ALA A 78 4.55 17.22 1.07
C ALA A 78 4.87 17.86 -0.29
N ARG A 79 6.00 17.47 -0.89
CA ARG A 79 6.39 17.99 -2.22
C ARG A 79 5.33 17.68 -3.28
N TYR A 80 4.72 16.50 -3.22
CA TYR A 80 3.71 16.07 -4.18
C TYR A 80 2.28 16.30 -3.68
N ALA A 81 2.11 17.11 -2.64
CA ALA A 81 0.83 17.56 -2.10
C ALA A 81 -0.09 16.38 -1.69
N ILE A 82 0.49 15.30 -1.21
CA ILE A 82 -0.31 14.16 -0.72
C ILE A 82 -1.10 14.61 0.51
N PRO A 83 -2.45 14.50 0.50
CA PRO A 83 -3.28 15.00 1.59
C PRO A 83 -2.98 14.36 2.94
N GLU A 84 -3.15 15.13 4.00
CA GLU A 84 -2.89 14.65 5.38
C GLU A 84 -3.81 13.50 5.80
N ARG A 85 -4.98 13.36 5.18
CA ARG A 85 -5.89 12.26 5.48
C ARG A 85 -5.35 10.89 5.05
N VAL A 86 -4.36 10.87 4.17
CA VAL A 86 -3.68 9.62 3.80
C VAL A 86 -2.89 9.13 5.00
N GLN A 87 -3.16 7.90 5.45
CA GLN A 87 -2.43 7.28 6.55
C GLN A 87 -1.00 6.98 6.10
N ARG A 88 -0.02 7.31 6.95
CA ARG A 88 1.39 7.05 6.65
C ARG A 88 1.91 6.00 7.61
N LEU A 89 2.41 4.91 7.05
CA LEU A 89 2.98 3.81 7.81
C LEU A 89 4.38 3.49 7.27
N VAL A 90 5.18 2.82 8.07
CA VAL A 90 6.51 2.37 7.66
C VAL A 90 6.70 0.90 7.97
N VAL A 91 7.40 0.21 7.07
CA VAL A 91 7.96 -1.11 7.34
C VAL A 91 9.43 -0.88 7.66
N PRO A 92 9.93 -1.31 8.84
CA PRO A 92 11.33 -1.18 9.18
C PRO A 92 12.23 -1.90 8.17
N GLY A 93 13.43 -1.39 7.98
CA GLY A 93 14.44 -2.00 7.13
C GLY A 93 15.15 -0.99 6.26
N VAL A 94 16.27 -1.41 5.72
CA VAL A 94 17.11 -0.59 4.82
C VAL A 94 16.86 -1.02 3.38
N GLN A 95 17.28 -0.19 2.44
CA GLN A 95 17.24 -0.51 1.03
C GLN A 95 18.12 -1.73 0.74
N PRO A 96 17.53 -2.86 0.28
CA PRO A 96 18.35 -4.03 -0.07
C PRO A 96 19.13 -3.80 -1.37
N PRO A 97 20.19 -4.57 -1.61
CA PRO A 97 20.88 -4.55 -2.90
C PRO A 97 19.92 -4.86 -4.04
N LYS A 98 20.21 -4.27 -5.20
CA LYS A 98 19.43 -4.47 -6.41
C LYS A 98 19.35 -5.97 -6.75
N GLY A 99 18.14 -6.48 -6.96
CA GLY A 99 17.90 -7.91 -7.20
C GLY A 99 17.56 -8.72 -5.95
N GLU A 100 17.75 -8.16 -4.74
CA GLU A 100 17.44 -8.82 -3.47
C GLU A 100 16.23 -8.19 -2.76
N ARG A 101 15.46 -7.38 -3.46
CA ARG A 101 14.29 -6.69 -2.92
C ARG A 101 13.09 -7.62 -2.87
N ARG A 102 13.01 -8.37 -1.78
CA ARG A 102 11.91 -9.31 -1.56
C ARG A 102 11.46 -9.22 -0.12
N THR A 103 10.15 -9.09 0.06
CA THR A 103 9.52 -9.17 1.36
C THR A 103 8.10 -9.68 1.20
N THR A 104 7.45 -9.94 2.31
CA THR A 104 6.02 -10.22 2.33
C THR A 104 5.32 -9.15 3.15
N PHE A 105 4.10 -8.87 2.80
CA PHE A 105 3.24 -7.98 3.57
C PHE A 105 1.87 -8.64 3.69
N LEU A 106 1.44 -8.88 4.92
CA LEU A 106 0.23 -9.66 5.22
C LEU A 106 0.20 -11.02 4.51
N GLY A 107 1.37 -11.66 4.43
CA GLY A 107 1.52 -12.97 3.78
C GLY A 107 1.57 -12.92 2.25
N LEU A 108 1.44 -11.76 1.63
CA LEU A 108 1.49 -11.60 0.19
C LEU A 108 2.87 -11.12 -0.25
N PRO A 109 3.38 -11.59 -1.39
CA PRO A 109 4.71 -11.17 -1.85
C PRO A 109 4.71 -9.70 -2.25
N LEU A 110 5.75 -8.99 -1.81
CA LEU A 110 6.03 -7.62 -2.21
C LEU A 110 7.46 -7.56 -2.74
N THR A 111 7.61 -7.57 -4.05
CA THR A 111 8.91 -7.63 -4.73
C THR A 111 9.18 -6.38 -5.56
N TRP A 112 8.18 -5.56 -5.78
CA TRP A 112 8.26 -4.32 -6.55
C TRP A 112 7.70 -3.15 -5.74
N ILE A 113 8.33 -2.00 -5.86
CA ILE A 113 7.76 -0.73 -5.47
C ILE A 113 7.91 0.24 -6.66
N PRO A 114 6.98 1.17 -6.90
CA PRO A 114 5.71 1.27 -6.17
C PRO A 114 4.74 0.15 -6.54
N ALA A 115 3.91 -0.23 -5.60
CA ALA A 115 2.84 -1.19 -5.79
C ALA A 115 1.58 -0.67 -5.10
N THR A 116 0.41 -0.95 -5.69
CA THR A 116 -0.86 -0.47 -5.16
C THR A 116 -1.84 -1.62 -5.03
N TRP A 117 -2.40 -1.79 -3.85
CA TRP A 117 -3.39 -2.81 -3.55
C TRP A 117 -4.73 -2.14 -3.24
N VAL A 118 -5.80 -2.61 -3.89
CA VAL A 118 -7.15 -2.12 -3.66
C VAL A 118 -7.96 -3.22 -2.98
N PHE A 119 -8.45 -2.92 -1.78
CA PHE A 119 -9.29 -3.83 -0.99
C PHE A 119 -10.75 -3.40 -1.12
N ASN A 120 -11.62 -4.39 -1.34
CA ASN A 120 -13.05 -4.15 -1.45
C ASN A 120 -13.69 -3.92 -0.07
N ARG A 121 -15.01 -3.71 -0.07
CA ARG A 121 -15.77 -3.42 1.15
C ARG A 121 -15.83 -4.59 2.13
N ASN A 122 -15.45 -5.78 1.71
CA ASN A 122 -15.38 -6.97 2.55
C ASN A 122 -13.98 -7.22 3.10
N GLY A 123 -13.04 -6.30 2.87
CA GLY A 123 -11.66 -6.44 3.34
C GLY A 123 -10.82 -7.41 2.51
N GLN A 124 -11.29 -7.77 1.32
CA GLN A 124 -10.58 -8.68 0.42
C GLN A 124 -9.79 -7.90 -0.61
N LEU A 125 -8.59 -8.40 -0.94
CA LEU A 125 -7.79 -7.80 -2.00
C LEU A 125 -8.47 -8.04 -3.35
N ALA A 126 -8.96 -6.96 -3.95
CA ALA A 126 -9.68 -7.02 -5.23
C ALA A 126 -8.73 -6.87 -6.41
N THR A 127 -7.73 -5.98 -6.31
CA THR A 127 -6.82 -5.67 -7.40
C THR A 127 -5.45 -5.27 -6.84
N ALA A 128 -4.39 -5.66 -7.54
CA ALA A 128 -3.03 -5.27 -7.22
C ALA A 128 -2.33 -4.79 -8.50
N PHE A 129 -1.66 -3.65 -8.42
CA PHE A 129 -0.92 -3.07 -9.53
C PHE A 129 0.52 -2.83 -9.14
N ASN A 130 1.45 -3.20 -10.03
CA ASN A 130 2.85 -2.76 -9.96
C ASN A 130 3.02 -1.47 -10.78
N TYR A 131 4.19 -0.84 -10.65
CA TYR A 131 4.51 0.36 -11.42
C TYR A 131 4.29 0.13 -12.91
N GLY A 132 3.60 1.09 -13.53
CA GLY A 132 3.32 1.06 -14.96
C GLY A 132 2.14 0.20 -15.38
N GLU A 133 1.51 -0.54 -14.45
CA GLU A 133 0.37 -1.42 -14.77
C GLU A 133 -0.97 -0.69 -14.75
N ALA A 134 -1.04 0.47 -14.11
CA ALA A 134 -2.28 1.24 -14.03
C ALA A 134 -2.02 2.72 -14.26
N THR A 135 -2.87 3.34 -15.07
CA THR A 135 -2.98 4.80 -15.15
C THR A 135 -3.86 5.30 -14.00
N PRO A 136 -3.84 6.61 -13.67
CA PRO A 136 -4.79 7.15 -12.70
C PRO A 136 -6.25 6.83 -13.03
N ALA A 137 -6.64 6.84 -14.30
CA ALA A 137 -7.98 6.47 -14.71
C ALA A 137 -8.31 5.00 -14.41
N GLN A 138 -7.37 4.09 -14.65
CA GLN A 138 -7.55 2.67 -14.33
C GLN A 138 -7.61 2.45 -12.82
N LEU A 139 -6.86 3.20 -12.05
CA LEU A 139 -6.93 3.14 -10.59
C LEU A 139 -8.28 3.67 -10.09
N ASP A 140 -8.79 4.77 -10.66
CA ASP A 140 -10.14 5.27 -10.37
C ASP A 140 -11.19 4.19 -10.64
N ASP A 141 -11.10 3.49 -11.77
CA ASP A 141 -12.03 2.41 -12.13
C ASP A 141 -11.94 1.23 -11.15
N ALA A 142 -10.74 0.87 -10.71
CA ALA A 142 -10.54 -0.20 -9.74
C ALA A 142 -11.17 0.16 -8.38
N ILE A 143 -11.00 1.40 -7.93
CA ILE A 143 -11.59 1.88 -6.67
C ILE A 143 -13.12 1.90 -6.79
N ALA A 144 -13.66 2.43 -7.88
CA ALA A 144 -15.10 2.46 -8.11
C ALA A 144 -15.70 1.05 -8.20
N GLY A 145 -15.00 0.13 -8.87
CA GLY A 145 -15.42 -1.27 -8.97
C GLY A 145 -15.43 -1.97 -7.61
N ALA A 146 -14.44 -1.71 -6.77
CA ALA A 146 -14.37 -2.25 -5.43
C ALA A 146 -15.47 -1.68 -4.52
N ALA A 147 -15.85 -0.41 -4.73
CA ALA A 147 -16.92 0.25 -3.98
C ALA A 147 -18.31 -0.27 -4.36
N SER A 148 -18.51 -0.65 -5.62
CA SER A 148 -19.79 -1.16 -6.12
C SER A 148 -20.01 -2.65 -5.80
N ALA A 149 -19.32 -3.17 -4.78
CA ALA A 149 -19.26 -4.57 -4.45
C ALA A 149 -20.62 -5.27 -4.51
N TRP A 150 -20.72 -6.23 -5.41
CA TRP A 150 -21.78 -7.21 -5.38
C TRP A 150 -21.65 -8.01 -4.10
N PRO A 151 -22.75 -8.25 -3.40
CA PRO A 151 -22.68 -9.19 -2.30
C PRO A 151 -22.43 -10.59 -2.87
N HIS A 152 -21.24 -11.04 -2.64
CA HIS A 152 -20.84 -12.40 -3.01
C HIS A 152 -20.98 -13.32 -1.82
#